data_6e08baa78cc945250201047d11b929d7
#
_entry.id   6e08baa78cc945250201047d11b929d7
#
_cell.length_a   1.000
_cell.length_b   1.000
_cell.length_c   1.000
_cell.angle_alpha   90.00
_cell.angle_beta   90.00
_cell.angle_gamma   90.00
#
_symmetry.space_group_name_H-M   'P 1'
#
loop_
_entity.id
_entity.type
_entity.pdbx_description
1 polymer ?
#
loop_
_entity_poly.entity_id
_entity_poly.type
_entity_poly.pdbx_seq_one_letter_code
_entity_poly.pdbx_strand_id
1 'polypeptide(L)'
;VTDAAKIRATIEESIATKQRLAAQCVPAIQALCDLAVATLRGGGKILLCGNGGSSCDAAHAAGELVGWFEHKNRPGYAAIALGHQTPALTAIGNDAGYEHVFRREVEAIGRAGDLLIGITTSGGSKNVVAAMQQARAMGLKTAVLCGEKRGAA
;
A
#
# COMPACT_ATOMS: atom_id res chain seq x y z
N VAL A 1 31.34 -9.62 10.19
CA VAL A 1 31.70 -8.47 11.03
C VAL A 1 31.03 -7.22 10.45
N THR A 2 30.21 -6.57 11.25
CA THR A 2 29.51 -5.35 10.81
C THR A 2 30.47 -4.18 10.96
N ASP A 3 30.78 -3.51 9.86
CA ASP A 3 31.66 -2.35 9.85
C ASP A 3 30.87 -1.09 10.25
N ALA A 4 31.35 -0.34 11.23
CA ALA A 4 30.74 0.90 11.70
C ALA A 4 30.61 1.94 10.56
N ALA A 5 31.56 1.96 9.62
CA ALA A 5 31.50 2.82 8.43
C ALA A 5 30.30 2.46 7.54
N LYS A 6 30.02 1.18 7.34
CA LYS A 6 28.86 0.72 6.57
C LYS A 6 27.53 1.09 7.25
N ILE A 7 27.46 0.96 8.57
CA ILE A 7 26.25 1.39 9.33
C ILE A 7 26.03 2.89 9.13
N ARG A 8 27.06 3.70 9.29
CA ARG A 8 26.98 5.15 9.10
C ARG A 8 26.54 5.50 7.69
N ALA A 9 27.15 4.92 6.67
CA ALA A 9 26.81 5.16 5.26
C ALA A 9 25.34 4.82 4.96
N THR A 10 24.81 3.71 5.51
CA THR A 10 23.39 3.35 5.35
C THR A 10 22.44 4.36 5.99
N ILE A 11 22.80 4.90 7.17
CA ILE A 11 22.01 5.95 7.83
C ILE A 11 22.05 7.25 7.01
N GLU A 12 23.23 7.65 6.52
CA GLU A 12 23.39 8.84 5.70
C GLU A 12 22.62 8.76 4.38
N GLU A 13 22.62 7.60 3.73
CA GLU A 13 21.81 7.33 2.53
C GLU A 13 20.30 7.46 2.83
N SER A 14 19.84 6.93 3.97
CA SER A 14 18.45 7.06 4.40
C SER A 14 18.07 8.53 4.64
N ILE A 15 18.94 9.32 5.27
CA ILE A 15 18.72 10.76 5.48
C ILE A 15 18.63 11.50 4.14
N ALA A 16 19.58 11.25 3.23
CA ALA A 16 19.59 11.87 1.91
C ALA A 16 18.33 11.51 1.09
N THR A 17 17.84 10.27 1.21
CA THR A 17 16.59 9.83 0.57
C THR A 17 15.37 10.58 1.11
N LYS A 18 15.28 10.76 2.42
CA LYS A 18 14.18 11.53 3.03
C LYS A 18 14.23 13.02 2.67
N GLN A 19 15.43 13.60 2.53
CA GLN A 19 15.59 14.98 2.06
C GLN A 19 15.09 15.14 0.62
N ARG A 20 15.43 14.19 -0.28
CA ARG A 20 14.90 14.16 -1.66
C ARG A 20 13.37 13.99 -1.68
N LEU A 21 12.83 13.11 -0.83
CA LEU A 21 11.39 12.92 -0.70
C LEU A 21 10.70 14.24 -0.31
N ALA A 22 11.21 14.93 0.70
CA ALA A 22 10.68 16.21 1.15
C ALA A 22 10.75 17.29 0.05
N ALA A 23 11.82 17.31 -0.74
CA ALA A 23 11.98 18.29 -1.81
C ALA A 23 11.10 18.00 -3.04
N GLN A 24 10.80 16.74 -3.35
CA GLN A 24 10.24 16.36 -4.65
C GLN A 24 8.84 15.73 -4.57
N CYS A 25 8.48 15.10 -3.46
CA CYS A 25 7.28 14.25 -3.38
C CYS A 25 6.14 14.86 -2.54
N VAL A 26 6.35 15.96 -1.84
CA VAL A 26 5.31 16.57 -0.98
C VAL A 26 4.01 16.83 -1.73
N PRO A 27 3.97 17.37 -2.96
CA PRO A 27 2.70 17.55 -3.68
C PRO A 27 1.99 16.22 -3.97
N ALA A 28 2.72 15.16 -4.31
CA ALA A 28 2.14 13.85 -4.58
C ALA A 28 1.62 13.18 -3.29
N ILE A 29 2.33 13.35 -2.19
CA ILE A 29 1.90 12.87 -0.86
C ILE A 29 0.61 13.61 -0.45
N GLN A 30 0.56 14.94 -0.62
CA GLN A 30 -0.64 15.72 -0.34
C GLN A 30 -1.83 15.24 -1.16
N ALA A 31 -1.65 15.02 -2.47
CA ALA A 31 -2.70 14.50 -3.33
C ALA A 31 -3.21 13.12 -2.88
N LEU A 32 -2.32 12.23 -2.41
CA LEU A 32 -2.72 10.94 -1.83
C LEU A 32 -3.50 11.12 -0.53
N CYS A 33 -3.09 12.03 0.35
CA CYS A 33 -3.82 12.34 1.59
C CYS A 33 -5.23 12.87 1.29
N ASP A 34 -5.35 13.81 0.35
CA ASP A 34 -6.64 14.37 -0.06
C ASP A 34 -7.55 13.30 -0.65
N LEU A 35 -7.00 12.40 -1.46
CA LEU A 35 -7.73 11.27 -2.04
C LEU A 35 -8.21 10.30 -0.96
N ALA A 36 -7.37 9.96 0.03
CA ALA A 36 -7.73 9.09 1.14
C ALA A 36 -8.85 9.72 1.99
N VAL A 37 -8.73 11.01 2.31
CA VAL A 37 -9.76 11.75 3.06
C VAL A 37 -11.08 11.78 2.29
N ALA A 38 -11.05 12.09 0.99
CA ALA A 38 -12.24 12.11 0.15
C ALA A 38 -12.91 10.73 0.06
N THR A 39 -12.12 9.65 -0.05
CA THR A 39 -12.62 8.26 -0.03
C THR A 39 -13.37 7.95 1.26
N LEU A 40 -12.75 8.21 2.41
CA LEU A 40 -13.34 7.91 3.72
C LEU A 40 -14.57 8.79 4.00
N ARG A 41 -14.54 10.06 3.65
CA ARG A 41 -15.71 10.96 3.77
C ARG A 41 -16.87 10.55 2.87
N GLY A 42 -16.57 9.96 1.72
CA GLY A 42 -17.56 9.41 0.80
C GLY A 42 -18.15 8.05 1.24
N GLY A 43 -17.76 7.53 2.41
CA GLY A 43 -18.20 6.22 2.91
C GLY A 43 -17.47 5.04 2.30
N GLY A 44 -16.42 5.27 1.52
CA GLY A 44 -15.52 4.25 1.00
C GLY A 44 -14.51 3.77 2.03
N LYS A 45 -13.71 2.78 1.64
CA LYS A 45 -12.63 2.22 2.45
C LYS A 45 -11.30 2.28 1.72
N ILE A 46 -10.20 2.15 2.47
CA ILE A 46 -8.85 2.07 1.95
C ILE A 46 -8.40 0.61 1.97
N LEU A 47 -8.04 0.07 0.82
CA LEU A 47 -7.41 -1.22 0.66
C LEU A 47 -5.90 -1.00 0.47
N LEU A 48 -5.08 -1.82 1.11
CA LEU A 48 -3.63 -1.73 0.98
C LEU A 48 -3.06 -3.10 0.61
N CYS A 49 -2.07 -3.16 -0.28
CA CYS A 49 -1.39 -4.40 -0.61
C CYS A 49 0.10 -4.21 -0.83
N GLY A 50 0.87 -5.25 -0.56
CA GLY A 50 2.31 -5.29 -0.77
C GLY A 50 2.87 -6.67 -0.46
N ASN A 51 4.12 -6.93 -0.83
CA ASN A 51 4.80 -8.20 -0.59
C ASN A 51 5.89 -8.05 0.48
N GLY A 52 6.14 -9.09 1.27
CA GLY A 52 7.22 -9.10 2.25
C GLY A 52 7.12 -7.94 3.24
N GLY A 53 8.17 -7.10 3.35
CA GLY A 53 8.16 -5.90 4.19
C GLY A 53 7.04 -4.93 3.84
N SER A 54 6.74 -4.75 2.54
CA SER A 54 5.62 -3.92 2.10
C SER A 54 4.24 -4.46 2.51
N SER A 55 4.10 -5.78 2.76
CA SER A 55 2.90 -6.34 3.38
C SER A 55 2.78 -5.93 4.85
N CYS A 56 3.91 -5.89 5.58
CA CYS A 56 3.95 -5.38 6.95
C CYS A 56 3.59 -3.89 7.00
N ASP A 57 4.10 -3.08 6.06
CA ASP A 57 3.76 -1.66 5.96
C ASP A 57 2.25 -1.47 5.66
N ALA A 58 1.69 -2.28 4.76
CA ALA A 58 0.25 -2.26 4.45
C ALA A 58 -0.60 -2.61 5.68
N ALA A 59 -0.23 -3.65 6.42
CA ALA A 59 -0.92 -4.06 7.63
C ALA A 59 -0.82 -3.01 8.74
N HIS A 60 0.38 -2.43 8.93
CA HIS A 60 0.60 -1.38 9.91
C HIS A 60 -0.26 -0.14 9.57
N ALA A 61 -0.21 0.34 8.33
CA ALA A 61 -1.01 1.50 7.92
C ALA A 61 -2.53 1.25 8.07
N ALA A 62 -3.03 0.05 7.72
CA ALA A 62 -4.41 -0.32 7.95
C ALA A 62 -4.76 -0.35 9.45
N GLY A 63 -3.86 -0.90 10.27
CA GLY A 63 -4.00 -0.94 11.73
C GLY A 63 -4.08 0.46 12.34
N GLU A 64 -3.24 1.39 11.90
CA GLU A 64 -3.26 2.78 12.37
C GLU A 64 -4.54 3.52 11.94
N LEU A 65 -5.07 3.25 10.75
CA LEU A 65 -6.34 3.83 10.29
C LEU A 65 -7.55 3.30 11.08
N VAL A 66 -7.61 2.01 11.34
CA VAL A 66 -8.66 1.36 12.14
C VAL A 66 -8.53 1.74 13.62
N GLY A 67 -7.31 1.80 14.14
CA GLY A 67 -6.98 2.18 15.51
C GLY A 67 -7.02 3.71 15.72
N TRP A 68 -6.15 4.21 16.57
CA TRP A 68 -6.20 5.62 16.96
C TRP A 68 -5.00 6.45 16.52
N PHE A 69 -3.87 5.81 16.18
CA PHE A 69 -2.61 6.50 15.93
C PHE A 69 -2.30 7.57 17.02
N GLU A 70 -2.27 8.84 16.64
CA GLU A 70 -2.03 9.94 17.59
C GLU A 70 -3.29 10.45 18.30
N HIS A 71 -4.49 10.21 17.77
CA HIS A 71 -5.75 10.78 18.25
C HIS A 71 -6.69 9.71 18.82
N LYS A 72 -6.56 9.44 20.12
CA LYS A 72 -7.28 8.35 20.83
C LYS A 72 -8.81 8.43 20.83
N ASN A 73 -9.39 9.58 20.52
CA ASN A 73 -10.85 9.77 20.58
C ASN A 73 -11.52 9.84 19.19
N ARG A 74 -10.78 9.58 18.11
CA ARG A 74 -11.38 9.55 16.78
C ARG A 74 -12.10 8.23 16.49
N PRO A 75 -13.12 8.19 15.62
CA PRO A 75 -13.68 6.94 15.12
C PRO A 75 -12.64 6.16 14.31
N GLY A 76 -12.79 4.84 14.23
CA GLY A 76 -12.01 3.99 13.33
C GLY A 76 -12.34 4.33 11.87
N TYR A 77 -11.31 4.35 11.01
CA TYR A 77 -11.49 4.50 9.58
C TYR A 77 -11.48 3.15 8.89
N ALA A 78 -12.32 2.98 7.87
CA ALA A 78 -12.42 1.73 7.14
C ALA A 78 -11.16 1.48 6.31
N ALA A 79 -10.31 0.55 6.75
CA ALA A 79 -9.08 0.16 6.06
C ALA A 79 -8.82 -1.34 6.21
N ILE A 80 -8.29 -1.96 5.16
CA ILE A 80 -7.99 -3.40 5.11
C ILE A 80 -6.67 -3.61 4.38
N ALA A 81 -5.75 -4.36 4.99
CA ALA A 81 -4.58 -4.88 4.31
C ALA A 81 -4.92 -6.22 3.64
N LEU A 82 -4.68 -6.32 2.34
CA LEU A 82 -4.89 -7.53 1.54
C LEU A 82 -3.75 -8.54 1.76
N GLY A 83 -4.03 -9.82 1.55
CA GLY A 83 -3.05 -10.90 1.72
C GLY A 83 -2.86 -11.38 3.16
N HIS A 84 -3.66 -10.90 4.11
CA HIS A 84 -3.58 -11.30 5.52
C HIS A 84 -4.58 -12.40 5.92
N GLN A 85 -5.43 -12.84 4.99
CA GLN A 85 -6.27 -14.02 5.14
C GLN A 85 -5.51 -15.25 4.62
N THR A 86 -4.72 -15.89 5.46
CA THR A 86 -3.84 -17.00 5.09
C THR A 86 -4.54 -18.11 4.28
N PRO A 87 -5.75 -18.58 4.62
CA PRO A 87 -6.44 -19.58 3.80
C PRO A 87 -6.71 -19.11 2.37
N ALA A 88 -7.19 -17.89 2.19
CA ALA A 88 -7.44 -17.32 0.86
C ALA A 88 -6.14 -17.13 0.07
N LEU A 89 -5.10 -16.56 0.71
CA LEU A 89 -3.78 -16.35 0.09
C LEU A 89 -3.19 -17.67 -0.43
N THR A 90 -3.23 -18.72 0.39
CA THR A 90 -2.63 -20.02 0.05
C THR A 90 -3.45 -20.77 -1.01
N ALA A 91 -4.78 -20.77 -0.91
CA ALA A 91 -5.65 -21.39 -1.90
C ALA A 91 -5.53 -20.70 -3.27
N ILE A 92 -5.65 -19.39 -3.34
CA ILE A 92 -5.54 -18.63 -4.60
C ILE A 92 -4.14 -18.80 -5.19
N GLY A 93 -3.08 -18.75 -4.36
CA GLY A 93 -1.71 -18.93 -4.81
C GLY A 93 -1.46 -20.32 -5.40
N ASN A 94 -2.05 -21.36 -4.81
CA ASN A 94 -1.95 -22.74 -5.29
C ASN A 94 -2.76 -23.00 -6.57
N ASP A 95 -3.99 -22.49 -6.63
CA ASP A 95 -4.95 -22.85 -7.66
C ASP A 95 -4.85 -21.96 -8.92
N ALA A 96 -4.53 -20.67 -8.73
CA ALA A 96 -4.53 -19.67 -9.80
C ALA A 96 -3.18 -18.98 -10.04
N GLY A 97 -2.24 -19.12 -9.10
CA GLY A 97 -0.94 -18.46 -9.14
C GLY A 97 -0.88 -17.21 -8.23
N TYR A 98 0.34 -16.93 -7.75
CA TYR A 98 0.58 -15.87 -6.78
C TYR A 98 0.28 -14.46 -7.32
N GLU A 99 0.30 -14.26 -8.62
CA GLU A 99 -0.08 -13.00 -9.28
C GLU A 99 -1.55 -12.63 -9.08
N HIS A 100 -2.41 -13.58 -8.72
CA HIS A 100 -3.85 -13.35 -8.56
C HIS A 100 -4.30 -13.09 -7.10
N VAL A 101 -3.42 -13.27 -6.11
CA VAL A 101 -3.80 -13.23 -4.69
C VAL A 101 -4.49 -11.92 -4.31
N PHE A 102 -3.89 -10.77 -4.58
CA PHE A 102 -4.49 -9.46 -4.24
C PHE A 102 -5.63 -9.09 -5.18
N ARG A 103 -5.51 -9.41 -6.48
CA ARG A 103 -6.57 -9.18 -7.46
C ARG A 103 -7.88 -9.82 -7.02
N ARG A 104 -7.81 -11.08 -6.56
CA ARG A 104 -9.00 -11.82 -6.14
C ARG A 104 -9.65 -11.23 -4.89
N GLU A 105 -8.85 -10.76 -3.95
CA GLU A 105 -9.38 -10.05 -2.78
C GLU A 105 -10.00 -8.69 -3.15
N VAL A 106 -9.39 -7.92 -4.06
CA VAL A 106 -10.00 -6.68 -4.59
C VAL A 106 -11.34 -6.98 -5.24
N GLU A 107 -11.44 -8.02 -6.07
CA GLU A 107 -12.69 -8.45 -6.70
C GLU A 107 -13.79 -8.78 -5.67
N ALA A 108 -13.41 -9.45 -4.57
CA ALA A 108 -14.36 -9.89 -3.55
C ALA A 108 -14.89 -8.73 -2.69
N ILE A 109 -14.02 -7.80 -2.26
CA ILE A 109 -14.36 -6.81 -1.23
C ILE A 109 -14.30 -5.36 -1.71
N GLY A 110 -13.68 -5.08 -2.86
CA GLY A 110 -13.61 -3.74 -3.45
C GLY A 110 -14.98 -3.26 -3.93
N ARG A 111 -15.22 -1.96 -3.86
CA ARG A 111 -16.42 -1.29 -4.36
C ARG A 111 -16.02 0.02 -5.05
N ALA A 112 -16.81 0.46 -6.00
CA ALA A 112 -16.62 1.77 -6.61
C ALA A 112 -16.60 2.87 -5.53
N GLY A 113 -15.65 3.79 -5.61
CA GLY A 113 -15.43 4.83 -4.61
C GLY A 113 -14.40 4.48 -3.53
N ASP A 114 -13.96 3.21 -3.42
CA ASP A 114 -12.85 2.82 -2.57
C ASP A 114 -11.49 3.31 -3.13
N LEU A 115 -10.45 3.25 -2.32
CA LEU A 115 -9.06 3.52 -2.70
C LEU A 115 -8.21 2.27 -2.48
N LEU A 116 -7.49 1.82 -3.52
CA LEU A 116 -6.43 0.83 -3.39
C LEU A 116 -5.06 1.50 -3.41
N ILE A 117 -4.25 1.23 -2.38
CA ILE A 117 -2.85 1.66 -2.28
C ILE A 117 -1.95 0.44 -2.43
N GLY A 118 -1.18 0.38 -3.51
CA GLY A 118 -0.16 -0.64 -3.73
C GLY A 118 1.20 -0.18 -3.19
N ILE A 119 1.89 -1.03 -2.43
CA ILE A 119 3.23 -0.76 -1.92
C ILE A 119 4.22 -1.74 -2.57
N THR A 120 5.16 -1.22 -3.36
CA THR A 120 6.12 -2.04 -4.09
C THR A 120 7.41 -1.28 -4.39
N THR A 121 8.56 -1.78 -3.96
CA THR A 121 9.85 -1.11 -4.18
C THR A 121 10.21 -0.97 -5.66
N SER A 122 9.88 -1.97 -6.49
CA SER A 122 10.20 -1.98 -7.92
C SER A 122 9.14 -1.36 -8.82
N GLY A 123 7.91 -1.15 -8.30
CA GLY A 123 6.75 -0.80 -9.12
C GLY A 123 6.30 -1.87 -10.10
N GLY A 124 6.91 -3.07 -10.09
CA GLY A 124 6.69 -4.13 -11.08
C GLY A 124 6.19 -5.47 -10.50
N SER A 125 5.81 -5.54 -9.23
CA SER A 125 5.27 -6.77 -8.61
C SER A 125 3.97 -7.20 -9.29
N LYS A 126 3.96 -8.35 -9.97
CA LYS A 126 2.84 -8.81 -10.82
C LYS A 126 1.50 -8.83 -10.08
N ASN A 127 1.47 -9.33 -8.84
CA ASN A 127 0.26 -9.37 -8.04
C ASN A 127 -0.25 -7.96 -7.64
N VAL A 128 0.64 -7.01 -7.35
CA VAL A 128 0.26 -5.61 -7.11
C VAL A 128 -0.29 -4.99 -8.39
N VAL A 129 0.39 -5.17 -9.53
CA VAL A 129 -0.07 -4.67 -10.84
C VAL A 129 -1.44 -5.23 -11.19
N ALA A 130 -1.66 -6.54 -11.03
CA ALA A 130 -2.96 -7.18 -11.29
C ALA A 130 -4.08 -6.62 -10.39
N ALA A 131 -3.77 -6.38 -9.11
CA ALA A 131 -4.72 -5.76 -8.18
C ALA A 131 -5.08 -4.32 -8.59
N MET A 132 -4.09 -3.52 -9.02
CA MET A 132 -4.31 -2.15 -9.48
C MET A 132 -5.19 -2.10 -10.74
N GLN A 133 -4.96 -3.02 -11.69
CA GLN A 133 -5.78 -3.16 -12.90
C GLN A 133 -7.23 -3.54 -12.54
N GLN A 134 -7.41 -4.51 -11.66
CA GLN A 134 -8.74 -4.94 -11.18
C GLN A 134 -9.47 -3.80 -10.48
N ALA A 135 -8.78 -3.07 -9.61
CA ALA A 135 -9.34 -1.93 -8.89
C ALA A 135 -9.85 -0.85 -9.86
N ARG A 136 -9.04 -0.48 -10.85
CA ARG A 136 -9.45 0.49 -11.88
C ARG A 136 -10.67 0.01 -12.68
N ALA A 137 -10.71 -1.26 -13.07
CA ALA A 137 -11.85 -1.86 -13.78
C ALA A 137 -13.15 -1.84 -12.97
N MET A 138 -13.05 -1.88 -11.63
CA MET A 138 -14.18 -1.83 -10.70
C MET A 138 -14.53 -0.39 -10.24
N GLY A 139 -13.86 0.64 -10.75
CA GLY A 139 -14.13 2.04 -10.38
C GLY A 139 -13.52 2.47 -9.04
N LEU A 140 -12.55 1.72 -8.51
CA LEU A 140 -11.77 2.18 -7.37
C LEU A 140 -10.76 3.25 -7.81
N LYS A 141 -10.44 4.16 -6.90
CA LYS A 141 -9.26 5.00 -7.03
C LYS A 141 -8.01 4.18 -6.73
N THR A 142 -6.88 4.57 -7.31
CA THR A 142 -5.62 3.82 -7.13
C THR A 142 -4.45 4.75 -6.88
N ALA A 143 -3.55 4.34 -5.98
CA ALA A 143 -2.28 5.00 -5.73
C ALA A 143 -1.18 3.96 -5.50
N VAL A 144 0.07 4.31 -5.81
CA VAL A 144 1.22 3.42 -5.62
C VAL A 144 2.32 4.14 -4.85
N LEU A 145 2.82 3.49 -3.80
CA LEU A 145 4.06 3.86 -3.15
C LEU A 145 5.17 2.96 -3.71
N CYS A 146 6.12 3.57 -4.42
CA CYS A 146 7.22 2.84 -5.05
C CYS A 146 8.55 3.56 -4.89
N GLY A 147 9.64 2.85 -5.18
CA GLY A 147 10.96 3.46 -5.28
C GLY A 147 11.10 4.35 -6.51
N GLU A 148 12.32 4.79 -6.76
CA GLU A 148 12.65 5.72 -7.87
C GLU A 148 12.32 5.13 -9.25
N LYS A 149 12.48 3.81 -9.41
CA LYS A 149 12.11 3.10 -10.65
C LYS A 149 10.61 2.89 -10.68
N ARG A 150 9.93 3.58 -11.59
CA ARG A 150 8.50 3.39 -11.83
C ARG A 150 8.31 2.14 -12.69
N GLY A 151 7.62 1.13 -12.16
CA GLY A 151 7.20 -0.05 -12.90
C GLY A 151 5.83 0.13 -13.58
N ALA A 152 5.12 -0.98 -13.78
CA ALA A 152 3.80 -1.05 -14.44
C ALA A 152 2.60 -0.91 -13.48
N ALA A 153 2.83 -0.74 -12.18
CA ALA A 153 1.78 -0.62 -11.16
C ALA A 153 1.01 0.71 -11.22
#